data_9a0fb1ec4a4724e0435f7f156acfd64a
#
_entry.id   9a0fb1ec4a4724e0435f7f156acfd64a
#
_cell.length_a   1.000
_cell.length_b   1.000
_cell.length_c   1.000
_cell.angle_alpha   90.00
_cell.angle_beta   90.00
_cell.angle_gamma   90.00
#
_symmetry.space_group_name_H-M   'P 1'
#
loop_
_entity.id
_entity.type
_entity.pdbx_description
1 polymer ?
#
loop_
_entity_poly.entity_id
_entity_poly.type
_entity_poly.pdbx_seq_one_letter_code
_entity_poly.pdbx_strand_id
1 'polypeptide(L)'
;MKVVFLDVDGVLNHSDYKIDIIDPNKILLLKKLIDLTDAKIVLSSTWRRKYDQYGNIIYDNNYKILEKILKKYNLEIYSEIENIETYENNNITISIKEILEQYNNDNDRARYIVKWLKEHPEVESFVIIDDFGGWEKYNLTKFVVQTSYWSGGLHEHHINDATKILKKHIWIKL
;
A
#
# COMPACT_ATOMS: atom_id res chain seq x y z
N MET A 1 -0.93 16.31 -7.12
CA MET A 1 -1.66 15.45 -6.14
C MET A 1 -0.68 14.78 -5.18
N LYS A 2 -1.00 14.64 -3.89
CA LYS A 2 -0.21 13.86 -2.91
C LYS A 2 -0.84 12.50 -2.70
N VAL A 3 -0.01 11.46 -2.46
CA VAL A 3 -0.47 10.07 -2.34
C VAL A 3 0.14 9.35 -1.15
N VAL A 4 -0.68 8.57 -0.45
CA VAL A 4 -0.25 7.57 0.53
C VAL A 4 -0.51 6.19 -0.07
N PHE A 5 0.55 5.45 -0.40
CA PHE A 5 0.45 4.02 -0.66
C PHE A 5 0.34 3.31 0.68
N LEU A 6 -0.80 2.68 0.91
CA LEU A 6 -1.18 2.14 2.22
C LEU A 6 -1.21 0.62 2.20
N ASP A 7 -0.41 0.00 3.06
CA ASP A 7 -0.65 -1.38 3.47
C ASP A 7 -1.62 -1.44 4.67
N VAL A 8 -2.15 -2.60 4.95
CA VAL A 8 -3.12 -2.84 6.03
C VAL A 8 -2.51 -3.70 7.13
N ASP A 9 -1.98 -4.86 6.75
CA ASP A 9 -1.37 -5.78 7.70
C ASP A 9 -0.05 -5.19 8.21
N GLY A 10 0.16 -5.21 9.52
CA GLY A 10 1.31 -4.55 10.14
C GLY A 10 1.29 -3.02 10.13
N VAL A 11 0.21 -2.40 9.60
CA VAL A 11 0.00 -0.95 9.58
C VAL A 11 -1.26 -0.59 10.39
N LEU A 12 -2.42 -1.04 9.92
CA LEU A 12 -3.72 -0.75 10.54
C LEU A 12 -4.17 -1.84 11.51
N ASN A 13 -3.55 -3.01 11.47
CA ASN A 13 -3.65 -4.09 12.43
C ASN A 13 -2.26 -4.46 12.96
N HIS A 14 -2.17 -5.19 14.06
CA HIS A 14 -0.91 -5.57 14.70
C HIS A 14 -1.10 -6.72 15.70
N SER A 15 0.01 -7.29 16.21
CA SER A 15 0.03 -8.47 17.08
C SER A 15 -0.79 -8.33 18.37
N ASP A 16 -0.86 -7.14 18.93
CA ASP A 16 -1.59 -6.88 20.19
C ASP A 16 -3.09 -6.65 19.96
N TYR A 17 -3.51 -6.65 18.71
CA TYR A 17 -4.91 -6.52 18.33
C TYR A 17 -5.38 -7.83 17.68
N LYS A 18 -6.66 -8.19 17.85
CA LYS A 18 -7.17 -9.46 17.31
C LYS A 18 -6.90 -9.56 15.80
N ILE A 19 -6.45 -10.73 15.37
CA ILE A 19 -6.20 -11.06 13.98
C ILE A 19 -7.43 -10.68 13.13
N ASP A 20 -7.21 -10.08 11.98
CA ASP A 20 -8.22 -9.62 11.00
C ASP A 20 -9.11 -8.45 11.47
N ILE A 21 -8.78 -7.78 12.57
CA ILE A 21 -9.49 -6.59 13.02
C ILE A 21 -8.58 -5.37 12.86
N ILE A 22 -9.08 -4.36 12.18
CA ILE A 22 -8.41 -3.06 12.04
C ILE A 22 -8.55 -2.29 13.36
N ASP A 23 -7.43 -1.81 13.90
CA ASP A 23 -7.40 -1.01 15.11
C ASP A 23 -7.94 0.42 14.82
N PRO A 24 -9.04 0.85 15.47
CA PRO A 24 -9.59 2.20 15.30
C PRO A 24 -8.58 3.32 15.60
N ASN A 25 -7.63 3.10 16.49
CA ASN A 25 -6.60 4.10 16.80
C ASN A 25 -5.65 4.32 15.63
N LYS A 26 -5.36 3.26 14.84
CA LYS A 26 -4.55 3.38 13.62
C LYS A 26 -5.30 4.13 12.52
N ILE A 27 -6.61 3.94 12.44
CA ILE A 27 -7.45 4.73 11.53
C ILE A 27 -7.46 6.21 11.91
N LEU A 28 -7.50 6.55 13.20
CA LEU A 28 -7.41 7.94 13.66
C LEU A 28 -6.05 8.56 13.32
N LEU A 29 -4.96 7.80 13.42
CA LEU A 29 -3.63 8.24 12.99
C LEU A 29 -3.57 8.46 11.47
N LEU A 30 -4.10 7.53 10.68
CA LEU A 30 -4.21 7.68 9.23
C LEU A 30 -5.06 8.92 8.88
N LYS A 31 -6.21 9.08 9.54
CA LYS A 31 -7.06 10.27 9.36
C LYS A 31 -6.29 11.56 9.61
N LYS A 32 -5.52 11.63 10.71
CA LYS A 32 -4.67 12.77 11.02
C LYS A 32 -3.68 13.07 9.90
N LEU A 33 -3.04 12.05 9.31
CA LEU A 33 -2.14 12.23 8.18
C LEU A 33 -2.86 12.84 6.98
N ILE A 34 -4.01 12.27 6.62
CA ILE A 34 -4.79 12.76 5.49
C ILE A 34 -5.26 14.20 5.71
N ASP A 35 -5.77 14.54 6.90
CA ASP A 35 -6.21 15.89 7.23
C ASP A 35 -5.06 16.92 7.19
N LEU A 36 -3.83 16.50 7.56
CA LEU A 36 -2.65 17.38 7.54
C LEU A 36 -2.05 17.59 6.14
N THR A 37 -2.32 16.70 5.20
CA THR A 37 -1.60 16.65 3.91
C THR A 37 -2.47 16.75 2.69
N ASP A 38 -3.78 16.51 2.82
CA ASP A 38 -4.76 16.34 1.73
C ASP A 38 -4.34 15.25 0.73
N ALA A 39 -3.62 14.23 1.22
CA ALA A 39 -3.16 13.12 0.40
C ALA A 39 -4.31 12.15 0.08
N LYS A 40 -4.26 11.52 -1.08
CA LYS A 40 -5.17 10.44 -1.49
C LYS A 40 -4.61 9.09 -1.06
N ILE A 41 -5.48 8.18 -0.62
CA ILE A 41 -5.11 6.82 -0.23
C ILE A 41 -5.14 5.93 -1.48
N VAL A 42 -4.00 5.33 -1.80
CA VAL A 42 -3.87 4.27 -2.81
C VAL A 42 -3.54 2.97 -2.08
N LEU A 43 -4.44 1.99 -2.19
CA LEU A 43 -4.28 0.73 -1.47
C LEU A 43 -3.20 -0.12 -2.13
N SER A 44 -2.14 -0.44 -1.38
CA SER A 44 -1.03 -1.30 -1.82
C SER A 44 -0.99 -2.65 -1.08
N SER A 45 -2.05 -3.01 -0.40
CA SER A 45 -2.21 -4.19 0.44
C SER A 45 -2.78 -5.39 -0.34
N THR A 46 -2.64 -6.59 0.23
CA THR A 46 -3.39 -7.78 -0.18
C THR A 46 -4.90 -7.67 0.06
N TRP A 47 -5.34 -6.67 0.83
CA TRP A 47 -6.76 -6.36 1.10
C TRP A 47 -7.47 -5.69 -0.09
N ARG A 48 -6.78 -5.42 -1.20
CA ARG A 48 -7.39 -4.89 -2.42
C ARG A 48 -8.32 -5.91 -3.07
N ARG A 49 -9.13 -5.44 -4.00
CA ARG A 49 -10.01 -6.31 -4.80
C ARG A 49 -9.19 -7.26 -5.68
N LYS A 50 -9.71 -8.46 -5.89
CA LYS A 50 -9.17 -9.43 -6.85
C LYS A 50 -10.13 -9.55 -8.02
N TYR A 51 -9.56 -9.62 -9.22
CA TYR A 51 -10.29 -9.65 -10.47
C TYR A 51 -9.95 -10.92 -11.26
N ASP A 52 -10.93 -11.43 -12.03
CA ASP A 52 -10.68 -12.47 -13.03
C ASP A 52 -10.05 -11.90 -14.30
N GLN A 53 -9.74 -12.78 -15.25
CA GLN A 53 -9.17 -12.40 -16.55
C GLN A 53 -10.07 -11.51 -17.42
N TYR A 54 -11.34 -11.37 -17.06
CA TYR A 54 -12.32 -10.53 -17.75
C TYR A 54 -12.58 -9.21 -17.03
N GLY A 55 -11.89 -8.97 -15.89
CA GLY A 55 -12.05 -7.76 -15.08
C GLY A 55 -13.24 -7.81 -14.10
N ASN A 56 -13.87 -8.99 -13.88
CA ASN A 56 -14.91 -9.12 -12.88
C ASN A 56 -14.31 -9.33 -11.49
N ILE A 57 -14.91 -8.73 -10.46
CA ILE A 57 -14.47 -8.91 -9.07
C ILE A 57 -14.80 -10.33 -8.61
N ILE A 58 -13.78 -11.11 -8.23
CA ILE A 58 -13.91 -12.47 -7.69
C ILE A 58 -13.73 -12.54 -6.18
N TYR A 59 -13.03 -11.56 -5.59
CA TYR A 59 -12.86 -11.46 -4.14
C TYR A 59 -12.66 -10.00 -3.74
N ASP A 60 -13.45 -9.56 -2.75
CA ASP A 60 -13.37 -8.20 -2.23
C ASP A 60 -13.80 -8.07 -0.76
N ASN A 61 -13.92 -9.19 -0.03
CA ASN A 61 -14.42 -9.16 1.34
C ASN A 61 -13.58 -8.25 2.25
N ASN A 62 -12.25 -8.41 2.23
CA ASN A 62 -11.36 -7.56 3.03
C ASN A 62 -11.42 -6.10 2.57
N TYR A 63 -11.48 -5.86 1.26
CA TYR A 63 -11.66 -4.53 0.71
C TYR A 63 -12.96 -3.87 1.23
N LYS A 64 -14.09 -4.58 1.20
CA LYS A 64 -15.38 -4.08 1.70
C LYS A 64 -15.36 -3.77 3.20
N ILE A 65 -14.67 -4.61 4.00
CA ILE A 65 -14.49 -4.38 5.44
C ILE A 65 -13.69 -3.09 5.66
N LEU A 66 -12.54 -2.96 4.99
CA LEU A 66 -11.68 -1.78 5.09
C LEU A 66 -12.43 -0.52 4.63
N GLU A 67 -13.06 -0.55 3.47
CA GLU A 67 -13.82 0.57 2.92
C GLU A 67 -14.92 1.03 3.89
N LYS A 68 -15.69 0.08 4.46
CA LYS A 68 -16.73 0.38 5.44
C LYS A 68 -16.17 1.05 6.71
N ILE A 69 -14.98 0.60 7.15
CA ILE A 69 -14.32 1.19 8.33
C ILE A 69 -13.83 2.59 7.98
N LEU A 70 -13.11 2.79 6.88
CA LEU A 70 -12.59 4.08 6.46
C LEU A 70 -13.70 5.12 6.31
N LYS A 71 -14.82 4.75 5.70
CA LYS A 71 -15.99 5.64 5.53
C LYS A 71 -16.53 6.18 6.86
N LYS A 72 -16.47 5.43 7.97
CA LYS A 72 -16.90 5.92 9.29
C LYS A 72 -16.04 7.09 9.79
N TYR A 73 -14.82 7.22 9.27
CA TYR A 73 -13.87 8.28 9.64
C TYR A 73 -13.72 9.33 8.53
N ASN A 74 -14.64 9.36 7.56
CA ASN A 74 -14.58 10.24 6.38
C ASN A 74 -13.28 10.07 5.58
N LEU A 75 -12.80 8.84 5.48
CA LEU A 75 -11.68 8.43 4.62
C LEU A 75 -12.22 7.59 3.45
N GLU A 76 -11.56 7.70 2.30
CA GLU A 76 -11.89 6.91 1.12
C GLU A 76 -10.63 6.36 0.45
N ILE A 77 -10.76 5.20 -0.18
CA ILE A 77 -9.73 4.65 -1.05
C ILE A 77 -9.91 5.31 -2.42
N TYR A 78 -8.91 6.09 -2.84
CA TYR A 78 -8.90 6.76 -4.13
C TYR A 78 -8.64 5.77 -5.28
N SER A 79 -7.69 4.86 -5.08
CA SER A 79 -7.29 3.86 -6.07
C SER A 79 -6.60 2.68 -5.38
N GLU A 80 -6.25 1.68 -6.14
CA GLU A 80 -5.46 0.52 -5.70
C GLU A 80 -4.40 0.19 -6.75
N ILE A 81 -3.23 -0.33 -6.32
CA ILE A 81 -2.23 -0.83 -7.26
C ILE A 81 -2.73 -2.13 -7.91
N GLU A 82 -2.21 -2.47 -9.09
CA GLU A 82 -2.61 -3.70 -9.79
C GLU A 82 -2.49 -4.96 -8.93
N ASN A 83 -3.31 -5.96 -9.27
CA ASN A 83 -3.26 -7.27 -8.63
C ASN A 83 -2.38 -8.22 -9.45
N ILE A 84 -1.32 -8.74 -8.83
CA ILE A 84 -0.35 -9.67 -9.46
C ILE A 84 -1.02 -10.98 -9.85
N GLU A 85 -2.01 -11.45 -9.07
CA GLU A 85 -2.59 -12.78 -9.20
C GLU A 85 -3.43 -12.99 -10.46
N THR A 86 -3.78 -11.92 -11.20
CA THR A 86 -4.61 -12.01 -12.41
C THR A 86 -3.83 -12.36 -13.68
N TYR A 87 -2.50 -12.22 -13.69
CA TYR A 87 -1.69 -12.49 -14.89
C TYR A 87 -1.10 -13.89 -14.95
N GLU A 88 -1.07 -14.65 -13.87
CA GLU A 88 -0.44 -15.98 -13.83
C GLU A 88 -1.29 -17.12 -14.43
N ASN A 89 -2.56 -16.89 -14.77
CA ASN A 89 -3.44 -17.92 -15.34
C ASN A 89 -3.43 -18.04 -16.87
N ASN A 90 -2.60 -17.30 -17.57
CA ASN A 90 -2.44 -17.46 -19.02
C ASN A 90 -1.25 -18.38 -19.32
N ASN A 91 -1.46 -19.70 -19.29
CA ASN A 91 -0.70 -20.78 -19.99
C ASN A 91 0.78 -20.46 -20.36
N ILE A 92 1.54 -19.81 -19.50
CA ILE A 92 2.98 -19.66 -19.65
C ILE A 92 3.60 -20.72 -18.76
N THR A 93 4.20 -21.72 -19.36
CA THR A 93 5.05 -22.69 -18.65
C THR A 93 6.31 -21.96 -18.21
N ILE A 94 6.24 -21.27 -17.08
CA ILE A 94 7.40 -20.66 -16.43
C ILE A 94 8.17 -21.80 -15.78
N SER A 95 9.49 -21.89 -16.03
CA SER A 95 10.32 -22.90 -15.41
C SER A 95 10.38 -22.67 -13.89
N ILE A 96 10.51 -23.76 -13.11
CA ILE A 96 10.68 -23.67 -11.64
C ILE A 96 11.86 -22.75 -11.28
N LYS A 97 12.88 -22.66 -12.13
CA LYS A 97 14.01 -21.76 -11.95
C LYS A 97 13.62 -20.28 -12.06
N GLU A 98 12.78 -19.94 -13.04
CA GLU A 98 12.25 -18.57 -13.21
C GLU A 98 11.31 -18.20 -12.06
N ILE A 99 10.51 -19.16 -11.55
CA ILE A 99 9.70 -18.98 -10.35
C ILE A 99 10.60 -18.70 -9.14
N LEU A 100 11.65 -19.49 -8.93
CA LEU A 100 12.56 -19.32 -7.80
C LEU A 100 13.42 -18.04 -7.91
N GLU A 101 13.80 -17.63 -9.11
CA GLU A 101 14.48 -16.35 -9.35
C GLU A 101 13.55 -15.16 -9.13
N GLN A 102 12.26 -15.30 -9.39
CA GLN A 102 11.23 -14.30 -9.16
C GLN A 102 10.85 -14.20 -7.67
N TYR A 103 10.89 -15.32 -6.92
CA TYR A 103 10.66 -15.35 -5.47
C TYR A 103 11.87 -14.92 -4.64
N ASN A 104 13.08 -14.90 -5.20
CA ASN A 104 14.28 -14.47 -4.50
C ASN A 104 14.41 -12.94 -4.51
N ASN A 105 13.81 -12.28 -3.52
CA ASN A 105 14.03 -10.88 -3.12
C ASN A 105 13.40 -9.78 -4.00
N ASP A 106 12.40 -10.02 -4.79
CA ASP A 106 11.69 -8.94 -5.46
C ASP A 106 10.48 -8.47 -4.62
N ASN A 107 10.53 -7.24 -4.15
CA ASN A 107 9.35 -6.58 -3.62
C ASN A 107 8.45 -6.20 -4.81
N ASP A 108 7.60 -7.13 -5.23
CA ASP A 108 6.66 -6.93 -6.33
C ASP A 108 5.76 -5.71 -6.11
N ARG A 109 5.41 -5.43 -4.85
CA ARG A 109 4.66 -4.24 -4.46
C ARG A 109 5.36 -2.96 -4.89
N ALA A 110 6.70 -2.88 -4.72
CA ALA A 110 7.50 -1.75 -5.17
C ALA A 110 7.41 -1.55 -6.70
N ARG A 111 7.46 -2.63 -7.48
CA ARG A 111 7.30 -2.61 -8.94
C ARG A 111 5.94 -2.04 -9.35
N TYR A 112 4.86 -2.45 -8.68
CA TYR A 112 3.50 -1.99 -9.00
C TYR A 112 3.27 -0.55 -8.58
N ILE A 113 3.87 -0.11 -7.46
CA ILE A 113 3.87 1.30 -7.08
C ILE A 113 4.56 2.16 -8.15
N VAL A 114 5.74 1.74 -8.63
CA VAL A 114 6.45 2.45 -9.70
C VAL A 114 5.63 2.49 -10.99
N LYS A 115 4.98 1.38 -11.36
CA LYS A 115 4.08 1.34 -12.53
C LYS A 115 2.93 2.33 -12.34
N TRP A 116 2.23 2.27 -11.21
CA TRP A 116 1.13 3.16 -10.89
C TRP A 116 1.55 4.64 -10.96
N LEU A 117 2.71 4.99 -10.41
CA LEU A 117 3.26 6.35 -10.46
C LEU A 117 3.56 6.83 -11.89
N LYS A 118 4.02 5.95 -12.78
CA LYS A 118 4.24 6.28 -14.21
C LYS A 118 2.93 6.59 -14.92
N GLU A 119 1.85 5.96 -14.53
CA GLU A 119 0.50 6.15 -15.09
C GLU A 119 -0.20 7.39 -14.50
N HIS A 120 0.35 7.98 -13.41
CA HIS A 120 -0.23 9.11 -12.68
C HIS A 120 0.77 10.28 -12.57
N PRO A 121 1.11 10.94 -13.68
CA PRO A 121 2.11 12.03 -13.71
C PRO A 121 1.69 13.27 -12.92
N GLU A 122 0.42 13.37 -12.52
CA GLU A 122 -0.11 14.43 -11.66
C GLU A 122 0.30 14.30 -10.18
N VAL A 123 0.98 13.20 -9.80
CA VAL A 123 1.47 13.00 -8.43
C VAL A 123 2.71 13.85 -8.18
N GLU A 124 2.62 14.76 -7.25
CA GLU A 124 3.70 15.69 -6.86
C GLU A 124 4.57 15.14 -5.72
N SER A 125 3.97 14.37 -4.83
CA SER A 125 4.68 13.69 -3.75
C SER A 125 3.91 12.46 -3.28
N PHE A 126 4.64 11.50 -2.75
CA PHE A 126 4.03 10.30 -2.19
C PHE A 126 4.82 9.78 -0.99
N VAL A 127 4.15 8.96 -0.19
CA VAL A 127 4.74 8.16 0.89
C VAL A 127 4.19 6.75 0.82
N ILE A 128 5.01 5.78 1.19
CA ILE A 128 4.64 4.37 1.33
C ILE A 128 4.61 4.08 2.82
N ILE A 129 3.51 3.55 3.33
CA ILE A 129 3.38 3.10 4.72
C ILE A 129 3.15 1.59 4.69
N ASP A 130 4.14 0.84 5.16
CA ASP A 130 4.21 -0.60 4.97
C ASP A 130 5.12 -1.23 6.04
N ASP A 131 4.87 -2.48 6.45
CA ASP A 131 5.75 -3.21 7.36
C ASP A 131 6.79 -4.07 6.63
N PHE A 132 6.69 -4.17 5.30
CA PHE A 132 7.57 -4.96 4.45
C PHE A 132 8.85 -4.22 4.07
N GLY A 133 9.92 -4.96 3.72
CA GLY A 133 11.20 -4.43 3.23
C GLY A 133 11.37 -4.57 1.72
N GLY A 134 12.61 -4.35 1.21
CA GLY A 134 12.96 -4.61 -0.19
C GLY A 134 12.66 -3.45 -1.14
N TRP A 135 12.73 -2.22 -0.66
CA TRP A 135 12.43 -1.00 -1.43
C TRP A 135 13.63 -0.43 -2.19
N GLU A 136 14.85 -0.92 -1.90
CA GLU A 136 16.13 -0.40 -2.38
C GLU A 136 16.26 -0.53 -3.90
N LYS A 137 15.85 -1.67 -4.45
CA LYS A 137 15.95 -1.99 -5.89
C LYS A 137 15.27 -0.94 -6.77
N TYR A 138 14.21 -0.31 -6.28
CA TYR A 138 13.44 0.71 -6.99
C TYR A 138 13.71 2.13 -6.51
N ASN A 139 14.76 2.32 -5.66
CA ASN A 139 15.10 3.61 -5.05
C ASN A 139 13.94 4.24 -4.26
N LEU A 140 13.06 3.43 -3.68
CA LEU A 140 11.88 3.88 -2.95
C LEU A 140 12.11 4.08 -1.45
N THR A 141 13.22 3.59 -0.88
CA THR A 141 13.52 3.58 0.57
C THR A 141 13.30 4.93 1.24
N LYS A 142 13.67 6.03 0.58
CA LYS A 142 13.50 7.40 1.12
C LYS A 142 12.04 7.88 1.22
N PHE A 143 11.12 7.14 0.62
CA PHE A 143 9.69 7.43 0.63
C PHE A 143 8.90 6.48 1.53
N VAL A 144 9.60 5.53 2.19
CA VAL A 144 8.98 4.53 3.04
C VAL A 144 8.98 4.99 4.48
N VAL A 145 7.84 4.88 5.10
CA VAL A 145 7.65 4.88 6.54
C VAL A 145 7.36 3.45 6.94
N GLN A 146 8.40 2.78 7.40
CA GLN A 146 8.31 1.37 7.75
C GLN A 146 7.69 1.19 9.14
N THR A 147 6.60 0.43 9.19
CA THR A 147 5.93 0.01 10.42
C THR A 147 6.39 -1.40 10.81
N SER A 148 5.76 -2.00 11.80
CA SER A 148 6.00 -3.39 12.17
C SER A 148 4.77 -3.99 12.83
N TYR A 149 4.33 -5.14 12.32
CA TYR A 149 3.25 -5.91 12.91
C TYR A 149 3.49 -6.20 14.41
N TRP A 150 4.73 -6.58 14.73
CA TRP A 150 5.14 -6.97 16.08
C TRP A 150 5.38 -5.79 17.04
N SER A 151 5.54 -4.59 16.50
CA SER A 151 5.75 -3.36 17.28
C SER A 151 4.50 -2.47 17.34
N GLY A 152 3.33 -3.03 17.04
CA GLY A 152 2.06 -2.33 17.20
C GLY A 152 1.62 -1.49 15.99
N GLY A 153 2.14 -1.76 14.80
CA GLY A 153 1.69 -1.11 13.56
C GLY A 153 2.00 0.39 13.49
N LEU A 154 1.04 1.19 13.02
CA LEU A 154 1.17 2.63 12.83
C LEU A 154 1.21 3.40 14.17
N HIS A 155 2.14 4.34 14.31
CA HIS A 155 2.33 5.19 15.47
C HIS A 155 2.42 6.67 15.12
N GLU A 156 2.34 7.55 16.12
CA GLU A 156 2.39 9.01 15.92
C GLU A 156 3.68 9.50 15.24
N HIS A 157 4.84 8.91 15.54
CA HIS A 157 6.10 9.29 14.89
C HIS A 157 6.09 8.95 13.38
N HIS A 158 5.43 7.84 12.98
CA HIS A 158 5.25 7.51 11.56
C HIS A 158 4.43 8.59 10.83
N ILE A 159 3.41 9.16 11.48
CA ILE A 159 2.62 10.25 10.90
C ILE A 159 3.49 11.50 10.70
N ASN A 160 4.35 11.82 11.67
CA ASN A 160 5.28 12.94 11.56
C ASN A 160 6.25 12.75 10.39
N ASP A 161 6.79 11.55 10.21
CA ASP A 161 7.73 11.25 9.12
C ASP A 161 7.04 11.22 7.75
N ALA A 162 5.86 10.60 7.65
CA ALA A 162 5.04 10.62 6.44
C ALA A 162 4.68 12.06 6.04
N THR A 163 4.31 12.90 7.01
CA THR A 163 4.00 14.31 6.77
C THR A 163 5.21 15.08 6.22
N LYS A 164 6.42 14.82 6.76
CA LYS A 164 7.66 15.46 6.26
C LYS A 164 7.96 15.04 4.82
N ILE A 165 7.76 13.75 4.48
CA ILE A 165 7.94 13.24 3.13
C ILE A 165 6.96 13.92 2.16
N LEU A 166 5.67 13.93 2.50
CA LEU A 166 4.60 14.50 1.66
C LEU A 166 4.67 16.03 1.49
N LYS A 167 5.36 16.73 2.39
CA LYS A 167 5.59 18.19 2.26
C LYS A 167 6.76 18.56 1.35
N LYS A 168 7.62 17.59 0.99
CA LYS A 168 8.71 17.82 0.03
C LYS A 168 8.15 17.68 -1.38
N HIS A 169 8.26 18.73 -2.21
CA HIS A 169 8.06 18.58 -3.64
C HIS A 169 9.17 17.67 -4.19
N ILE A 170 8.77 16.53 -4.71
CA ILE A 170 9.70 15.57 -5.27
C ILE A 170 9.50 15.61 -6.78
N TRP A 171 10.51 16.15 -7.51
CA TRP A 171 10.59 15.95 -8.94
C TRP A 171 10.93 14.47 -9.18
N ILE A 172 9.90 13.66 -9.42
CA ILE A 172 10.08 12.25 -9.74
C ILE A 172 10.56 12.21 -11.19
N LYS A 173 11.88 12.16 -11.39
CA LYS A 173 12.44 11.66 -12.65
C LYS A 173 12.42 10.12 -12.54
N LEU A 174 11.35 9.50 -12.96
CA LEU A 174 11.24 8.05 -13.16
C LEU A 174 11.92 7.63 -14.44
#